data_0459ab1476d4e81ef191e72c4b8b08be
#
_entry.id   0459ab1476d4e81ef191e72c4b8b08be
#
_cell.length_a   1.000
_cell.length_b   1.000
_cell.length_c   1.000
_cell.angle_alpha   90.00
_cell.angle_beta   90.00
_cell.angle_gamma   90.00
#
_symmetry.space_group_name_H-M   'P 1'
#
loop_
_entity.id
_entity.type
_entity.pdbx_description
1 polymer ?
#
loop_
_entity_poly.entity_id
_entity_poly.type
_entity_poly.pdbx_seq_one_letter_code
_entity_poly.pdbx_strand_id
1 'polypeptide(L)'
;MTQVKKNGIKLHIGVDILGLPHTMLITTANVTDRDGAIAMLTSYASTSDSLDRLLKVLVDGGYTGEEFAQAVNAICGAEVEVAKRNELHKFVIIPKRWVVERSFGWLDKCRRFWKNCERLIHNTLQLISLSFIRIILNRY
;
A
#
# COMPACT_ATOMS: atom_id res chain seq x y z
N MET A 1 13.08 -22.67 18.18
CA MET A 1 12.65 -21.25 18.10
C MET A 1 11.14 -21.21 17.96
N THR A 2 10.45 -20.81 19.01
CA THR A 2 8.99 -20.71 19.01
C THR A 2 8.61 -19.46 18.22
N GLN A 3 8.05 -19.61 17.03
CA GLN A 3 7.47 -18.48 16.28
C GLN A 3 6.28 -17.95 17.08
N VAL A 4 6.39 -16.74 17.60
CA VAL A 4 5.26 -16.01 18.17
C VAL A 4 4.26 -15.77 17.06
N LYS A 5 3.12 -16.46 17.11
CA LYS A 5 2.03 -16.30 16.15
C LYS A 5 1.48 -14.88 16.27
N LYS A 6 1.86 -13.99 15.37
CA LYS A 6 1.30 -12.63 15.32
C LYS A 6 -0.14 -12.74 14.80
N ASN A 7 -1.10 -12.53 15.68
CA ASN A 7 -2.51 -12.44 15.29
C ASN A 7 -2.78 -11.02 14.78
N GLY A 8 -3.38 -10.92 13.59
CA GLY A 8 -3.75 -9.64 12.97
C GLY A 8 -3.68 -9.71 11.45
N ILE A 9 -4.09 -8.61 10.84
CA ILE A 9 -4.03 -8.42 9.39
C ILE A 9 -3.22 -7.16 9.08
N LYS A 10 -2.65 -7.13 7.87
CA LYS A 10 -1.97 -5.96 7.30
C LYS A 10 -2.69 -5.55 6.03
N LEU A 11 -2.92 -4.25 5.87
CA LEU A 11 -3.41 -3.67 4.62
C LEU A 11 -2.22 -3.12 3.83
N HIS A 12 -2.05 -3.63 2.62
CA HIS A 12 -1.15 -3.08 1.62
C HIS A 12 -1.98 -2.26 0.64
N ILE A 13 -1.53 -1.06 0.31
CA ILE A 13 -2.24 -0.15 -0.58
C ILE A 13 -1.28 0.54 -1.53
N GLY A 14 -1.59 0.51 -2.82
CA GLY A 14 -0.93 1.29 -3.85
C GLY A 14 -1.80 2.46 -4.26
N VAL A 15 -1.29 3.68 -4.09
CA VAL A 15 -2.02 4.92 -4.38
C VAL A 15 -1.27 5.75 -5.42
N ASP A 16 -1.99 6.55 -6.19
CA ASP A 16 -1.40 7.54 -7.08
C ASP A 16 -0.94 8.81 -6.33
N ILE A 17 -0.45 9.78 -7.06
CA ILE A 17 -0.01 11.07 -6.53
C ILE A 17 -1.13 11.89 -5.86
N LEU A 18 -2.38 11.57 -6.16
CA LEU A 18 -3.57 12.20 -5.56
C LEU A 18 -4.05 11.45 -4.31
N GLY A 19 -3.45 10.29 -3.99
CA GLY A 19 -3.83 9.43 -2.88
C GLY A 19 -5.02 8.52 -3.19
N LEU A 20 -5.37 8.37 -4.46
CA LEU A 20 -6.44 7.46 -4.88
C LEU A 20 -5.88 6.03 -4.97
N PRO A 21 -6.58 5.04 -4.43
CA PRO A 21 -6.12 3.66 -4.46
C PRO A 21 -6.29 3.05 -5.86
N HIS A 22 -5.23 2.44 -6.35
CA HIS A 22 -5.22 1.64 -7.59
C HIS A 22 -5.24 0.15 -7.29
N THR A 23 -4.60 -0.25 -6.21
CA THR A 23 -4.56 -1.65 -5.80
C THR A 23 -4.51 -1.76 -4.28
N MET A 24 -5.08 -2.82 -3.76
CA MET A 24 -5.11 -3.12 -2.33
C MET A 24 -5.04 -4.62 -2.11
N LEU A 25 -4.32 -5.03 -1.08
CA LEU A 25 -4.25 -6.41 -0.63
C LEU A 25 -4.23 -6.47 0.89
N ILE A 26 -4.94 -7.44 1.45
CA ILE A 26 -4.88 -7.75 2.88
C ILE A 26 -4.12 -9.06 3.04
N THR A 27 -3.14 -9.04 3.94
CA THR A 27 -2.38 -10.24 4.33
C THR A 27 -2.50 -10.47 5.83
N THR A 28 -2.12 -11.66 6.26
CA THR A 28 -1.94 -11.96 7.68
C THR A 28 -0.68 -11.28 8.21
N ALA A 29 -0.65 -10.97 9.50
CA ALA A 29 0.43 -10.18 10.11
C ALA A 29 1.83 -10.84 10.08
N ASN A 30 1.90 -12.15 9.77
CA ASN A 30 3.16 -12.89 9.61
C ASN A 30 3.83 -12.65 8.24
N VAL A 31 3.10 -12.15 7.24
CA VAL A 31 3.67 -11.80 5.93
C VAL A 31 4.51 -10.55 6.07
N THR A 32 5.69 -10.53 5.46
CA THR A 32 6.54 -9.32 5.46
C THR A 32 5.92 -8.21 4.61
N ASP A 33 6.28 -6.96 4.88
CA ASP A 33 5.74 -5.84 4.11
C ASP A 33 6.19 -5.90 2.65
N ARG A 34 7.41 -6.38 2.39
CA ARG A 34 7.94 -6.59 1.03
C ARG A 34 7.16 -7.67 0.28
N ASP A 35 6.96 -8.83 0.91
CA ASP A 35 6.22 -9.93 0.27
C ASP A 35 4.76 -9.54 0.00
N GLY A 36 4.15 -8.82 0.94
CA GLY A 36 2.81 -8.29 0.77
C GLY A 36 2.71 -7.28 -0.38
N ALA A 37 3.69 -6.40 -0.53
CA ALA A 37 3.74 -5.45 -1.65
C ALA A 37 3.95 -6.16 -2.99
N ILE A 38 4.83 -7.16 -3.05
CA ILE A 38 5.06 -7.97 -4.27
C ILE A 38 3.77 -8.72 -4.64
N ALA A 39 3.11 -9.37 -3.69
CA ALA A 39 1.85 -10.07 -3.93
C ALA A 39 0.75 -9.12 -4.41
N MET A 40 0.66 -7.91 -3.85
CA MET A 40 -0.28 -6.89 -4.26
C MET A 40 -0.03 -6.44 -5.70
N LEU A 41 1.22 -6.16 -6.07
CA LEU A 41 1.59 -5.75 -7.43
C LEU A 41 1.37 -6.89 -8.44
N THR A 42 1.66 -8.13 -8.07
CA THR A 42 1.39 -9.30 -8.92
C THR A 42 -0.10 -9.46 -9.19
N SER A 43 -0.94 -9.30 -8.17
CA SER A 43 -2.40 -9.33 -8.33
C SER A 43 -2.89 -8.18 -9.21
N TYR A 44 -2.33 -7.00 -9.04
CA TYR A 44 -2.66 -5.83 -9.88
C TYR A 44 -2.27 -6.07 -11.33
N ALA A 45 -1.08 -6.63 -11.58
CA ALA A 45 -0.58 -6.96 -12.90
C ALA A 45 -1.49 -7.95 -13.65
N SER A 46 -2.08 -8.90 -12.93
CA SER A 46 -2.96 -9.90 -13.54
C SER A 46 -4.38 -9.39 -13.86
N THR A 47 -4.77 -8.25 -13.29
CA THR A 47 -6.17 -7.75 -13.38
C THR A 47 -6.31 -6.41 -14.09
N SER A 48 -5.20 -5.71 -14.35
CA SER A 48 -5.22 -4.34 -14.86
C SER A 48 -4.44 -4.19 -16.16
N ASP A 49 -5.10 -3.70 -17.20
CA ASP A 49 -4.46 -3.29 -18.46
C ASP A 49 -3.69 -1.95 -18.32
N SER A 50 -3.74 -1.32 -17.15
CA SER A 50 -3.14 0.01 -16.93
C SER A 50 -1.69 -0.02 -16.43
N LEU A 51 -1.07 -1.18 -16.36
CA LEU A 51 0.34 -1.34 -15.95
C LEU A 51 1.32 -0.61 -16.88
N ASP A 52 1.01 -0.52 -18.16
CA ASP A 52 1.85 0.18 -19.14
C ASP A 52 2.08 1.66 -18.81
N ARG A 53 1.28 2.21 -17.89
CA ARG A 53 1.39 3.60 -17.41
C ARG A 53 2.15 3.72 -16.08
N LEU A 54 2.49 2.61 -15.45
CA LEU A 54 3.22 2.62 -14.18
C LEU A 54 4.72 2.74 -14.46
N LEU A 55 5.23 3.96 -14.39
CA LEU A 55 6.64 4.24 -14.66
C LEU A 55 7.52 4.09 -13.42
N LYS A 56 6.97 4.43 -12.25
CA LYS A 56 7.74 4.49 -11.01
C LYS A 56 6.90 4.13 -9.80
N VAL A 57 7.49 3.36 -8.90
CA VAL A 57 6.91 2.98 -7.60
C VAL A 57 7.73 3.63 -6.50
N LEU A 58 7.11 4.55 -5.75
CA LEU A 58 7.74 5.19 -4.60
C LEU A 58 7.44 4.38 -3.34
N VAL A 59 8.49 4.03 -2.60
CA VAL A 59 8.40 3.25 -1.35
C VAL A 59 9.21 3.91 -0.24
N ASP A 60 8.95 3.54 1.00
CA ASP A 60 9.72 4.02 2.13
C ASP A 60 11.02 3.22 2.34
N GLY A 61 11.85 3.65 3.31
CA GLY A 61 13.14 3.02 3.60
C GLY A 61 13.07 1.55 4.05
N GLY A 62 11.89 1.04 4.41
CA GLY A 62 11.69 -0.37 4.74
C GLY A 62 11.75 -1.31 3.54
N TYR A 63 11.60 -0.77 2.35
CA TYR A 63 11.59 -1.53 1.08
C TYR A 63 12.91 -1.41 0.32
N THR A 64 13.99 -1.09 1.00
CA THR A 64 15.34 -1.06 0.39
C THR A 64 15.79 -2.47 0.03
N GLY A 65 16.52 -2.59 -1.08
CA GLY A 65 17.15 -3.83 -1.54
C GLY A 65 16.93 -4.04 -3.03
N GLU A 66 17.99 -4.57 -3.65
CA GLU A 66 18.00 -4.82 -5.08
C GLU A 66 17.00 -5.91 -5.50
N GLU A 67 16.82 -6.92 -4.66
CA GLU A 67 15.85 -8.00 -4.90
C GLU A 67 14.41 -7.49 -5.03
N PHE A 68 14.00 -6.54 -4.17
CA PHE A 68 12.68 -5.93 -4.23
C PHE A 68 12.53 -5.10 -5.51
N ALA A 69 13.53 -4.30 -5.85
CA ALA A 69 13.52 -3.48 -7.07
C ALA A 69 13.44 -4.34 -8.34
N GLN A 70 14.21 -5.42 -8.40
CA GLN A 70 14.18 -6.37 -9.51
C GLN A 70 12.81 -7.06 -9.63
N ALA A 71 12.21 -7.50 -8.51
CA ALA A 71 10.89 -8.10 -8.50
C ALA A 71 9.80 -7.13 -9.02
N VAL A 72 9.81 -5.87 -8.56
CA VAL A 72 8.87 -4.86 -9.03
C VAL A 72 9.05 -4.58 -10.52
N ASN A 73 10.30 -4.46 -10.97
CA ASN A 73 10.59 -4.24 -12.39
C ASN A 73 10.12 -5.42 -13.24
N ALA A 74 10.34 -6.67 -12.79
CA ALA A 74 9.89 -7.87 -13.50
C ALA A 74 8.36 -7.98 -13.60
N ILE A 75 7.63 -7.51 -12.57
CA ILE A 75 6.16 -7.59 -12.52
C ILE A 75 5.51 -6.45 -13.32
N CYS A 76 5.99 -5.22 -13.12
CA CYS A 76 5.32 -3.99 -13.59
C CYS A 76 6.13 -3.20 -14.63
N GLY A 77 7.40 -3.57 -14.90
CA GLY A 77 8.30 -2.76 -15.72
C GLY A 77 8.66 -1.41 -15.09
N ALA A 78 8.29 -1.16 -13.83
CA ALA A 78 8.47 0.11 -13.15
C ALA A 78 9.79 0.18 -12.37
N GLU A 79 10.32 1.40 -12.28
CA GLU A 79 11.49 1.71 -11.44
C GLU A 79 11.06 1.91 -9.98
N VAL A 80 11.81 1.37 -9.03
CA VAL A 80 11.59 1.62 -7.60
C VAL A 80 12.42 2.81 -7.13
N GLU A 81 11.74 3.81 -6.58
CA GLU A 81 12.35 4.94 -5.92
C GLU A 81 12.13 4.85 -4.40
N VAL A 82 13.21 4.74 -3.63
CA VAL A 82 13.13 4.70 -2.18
C VAL A 82 13.18 6.11 -1.61
N ALA A 83 12.15 6.50 -0.87
CA ALA A 83 12.13 7.77 -0.14
C ALA A 83 13.13 7.71 1.00
N LYS A 84 14.34 8.22 0.78
CA LYS A 84 15.40 8.32 1.80
C LYS A 84 15.00 9.38 2.83
N ARG A 85 15.08 9.05 4.13
CA ARG A 85 15.16 10.04 5.19
C ARG A 85 16.47 10.78 4.99
N ASN A 86 16.40 12.01 4.54
CA ASN A 86 17.60 12.84 4.47
C ASN A 86 18.12 13.12 5.88
N GLU A 87 19.43 13.08 5.98
CA GLU A 87 20.25 13.14 7.18
C GLU A 87 19.86 14.26 8.15
N LEU A 88 19.95 13.92 9.43
CA LEU A 88 20.11 14.74 10.62
C LEU A 88 20.38 16.22 10.32
N HIS A 89 19.41 17.09 10.66
CA HIS A 89 19.48 18.55 10.75
C HIS A 89 18.80 19.41 9.67
N LYS A 90 18.15 18.85 8.66
CA LYS A 90 17.28 19.68 7.80
C LYS A 90 15.90 19.02 7.71
N PHE A 91 14.86 19.77 8.09
CA PHE A 91 13.47 19.39 7.83
C PHE A 91 13.25 19.48 6.31
N VAL A 92 13.50 18.36 5.62
CA VAL A 92 13.16 18.19 4.22
C VAL A 92 11.84 17.43 4.20
N ILE A 93 10.79 18.07 3.69
CA ILE A 93 9.54 17.40 3.39
C ILE A 93 9.88 16.30 2.39
N ILE A 94 9.77 15.03 2.83
CA ILE A 94 9.95 13.88 1.94
C ILE A 94 8.83 13.97 0.91
N PRO A 95 9.14 14.29 -0.36
CA PRO A 95 8.10 14.47 -1.36
C PRO A 95 7.29 13.18 -1.47
N LYS A 96 5.96 13.29 -1.35
CA LYS A 96 4.98 12.23 -1.62
C LYS A 96 4.74 11.16 -0.54
N ARG A 97 5.54 11.04 0.53
CA ARG A 97 5.23 10.08 1.62
C ARG A 97 3.88 10.39 2.29
N TRP A 98 3.59 11.66 2.51
CA TRP A 98 2.33 12.12 3.10
C TRP A 98 1.08 11.70 2.28
N VAL A 99 1.25 11.35 1.00
CA VAL A 99 0.13 10.92 0.14
C VAL A 99 -0.49 9.62 0.67
N VAL A 100 0.34 8.64 1.01
CA VAL A 100 -0.12 7.37 1.59
C VAL A 100 -0.71 7.59 2.98
N GLU A 101 -0.04 8.38 3.81
CA GLU A 101 -0.53 8.76 5.15
C GLU A 101 -1.91 9.45 5.07
N ARG A 102 -2.11 10.31 4.08
CA ARG A 102 -3.41 10.94 3.81
C ARG A 102 -4.48 9.93 3.44
N SER A 103 -4.16 8.95 2.62
CA SER A 103 -5.11 7.91 2.20
C SER A 103 -5.56 7.07 3.40
N PHE A 104 -4.63 6.69 4.29
CA PHE A 104 -4.98 6.06 5.55
C PHE A 104 -5.80 6.99 6.46
N GLY A 105 -5.45 8.28 6.56
CA GLY A 105 -6.21 9.26 7.32
C GLY A 105 -7.64 9.45 6.82
N TRP A 106 -7.91 9.21 5.56
CA TRP A 106 -9.29 9.18 5.05
C TRP A 106 -10.05 7.95 5.51
N LEU A 107 -9.40 6.78 5.56
CA LEU A 107 -9.99 5.54 6.08
C LEU A 107 -10.28 5.66 7.57
N ASP A 108 -9.39 6.26 8.35
CA ASP A 108 -9.56 6.43 9.81
C ASP A 108 -10.80 7.26 10.16
N LYS A 109 -11.22 8.17 9.27
CA LYS A 109 -12.47 8.93 9.42
C LYS A 109 -13.73 8.07 9.21
N CYS A 110 -13.59 6.90 8.65
CA CYS A 110 -14.68 5.96 8.49
C CYS A 110 -14.84 5.16 9.79
N ARG A 111 -15.85 5.48 10.60
CA ARG A 111 -16.11 4.87 11.93
C ARG A 111 -16.03 3.35 11.95
N ARG A 112 -16.35 2.68 10.84
CA ARG A 112 -16.35 1.22 10.73
C ARG A 112 -14.96 0.60 10.73
N PHE A 113 -13.91 1.39 10.47
CA PHE A 113 -12.52 0.92 10.45
C PHE A 113 -11.76 1.11 11.75
N TRP A 114 -12.34 1.80 12.74
CA TRP A 114 -11.70 1.94 14.04
C TRP A 114 -11.37 0.59 14.67
N LYS A 115 -12.24 -0.41 14.46
CA LYS A 115 -11.97 -1.78 14.89
C LYS A 115 -12.42 -2.70 13.75
N ASN A 116 -11.48 -3.45 13.19
CA ASN A 116 -11.83 -4.46 12.21
C ASN A 116 -12.58 -5.60 12.89
N CYS A 117 -13.88 -5.66 12.71
CA CYS A 117 -14.77 -6.69 13.26
C CYS A 117 -15.14 -7.76 12.21
N GLU A 118 -14.62 -7.65 11.00
CA GLU A 118 -14.95 -8.58 9.94
C GLU A 118 -14.22 -9.92 10.14
N ARG A 119 -14.96 -11.02 10.06
CA ARG A 119 -14.39 -12.37 10.21
C ARG A 119 -13.62 -12.84 8.98
N LEU A 120 -14.00 -12.35 7.81
CA LEU A 120 -13.41 -12.71 6.52
C LEU A 120 -12.59 -11.55 5.97
N ILE A 121 -11.36 -11.83 5.58
CA ILE A 121 -10.44 -10.87 4.95
C ILE A 121 -11.06 -10.23 3.71
N HIS A 122 -11.77 -11.01 2.91
CA HIS A 122 -12.46 -10.51 1.71
C HIS A 122 -13.49 -9.42 2.03
N ASN A 123 -14.28 -9.58 3.08
CA ASN A 123 -15.25 -8.57 3.51
C ASN A 123 -14.56 -7.27 3.94
N THR A 124 -13.43 -7.37 4.63
CA THR A 124 -12.62 -6.20 5.00
C THR A 124 -12.17 -5.44 3.77
N LEU A 125 -11.66 -6.13 2.76
CA LEU A 125 -11.20 -5.51 1.52
C LEU A 125 -12.33 -4.81 0.77
N GLN A 126 -13.50 -5.44 0.68
CA GLN A 126 -14.69 -4.84 0.05
C GLN A 126 -15.15 -3.58 0.78
N LEU A 127 -15.16 -3.59 2.12
CA LEU A 127 -15.51 -2.42 2.93
C LEU A 127 -14.54 -1.26 2.71
N ILE A 128 -13.25 -1.53 2.63
CA ILE A 128 -12.24 -0.53 2.33
C ILE A 128 -12.49 0.08 0.94
N SER A 129 -12.74 -0.76 -0.05
CA SER A 129 -13.06 -0.32 -1.42
C SER A 129 -14.30 0.58 -1.46
N LEU A 130 -15.38 0.20 -0.80
CA LEU A 130 -16.61 0.99 -0.70
C LEU A 130 -16.37 2.33 0.02
N SER A 131 -15.50 2.35 1.03
CA SER A 131 -15.16 3.58 1.73
C SER A 131 -14.39 4.55 0.84
N PHE A 132 -13.46 4.07 0.03
CA PHE A 132 -12.78 4.91 -0.95
C PHE A 132 -13.75 5.42 -2.03
N ILE A 133 -14.64 4.60 -2.54
CA ILE A 133 -15.68 5.03 -3.49
C ILE A 133 -16.52 6.16 -2.88
N ARG A 134 -16.98 6.01 -1.63
CA ARG A 134 -17.71 7.06 -0.92
C ARG A 134 -16.89 8.34 -0.78
N ILE A 135 -15.61 8.25 -0.44
CA ILE A 135 -14.72 9.41 -0.28
C ILE A 135 -14.57 10.14 -1.62
N ILE A 136 -14.41 9.40 -2.71
CA ILE A 136 -14.28 9.95 -4.06
C ILE A 136 -15.58 10.65 -4.45
N LEU A 137 -16.74 10.00 -4.31
CA LEU A 137 -18.05 10.56 -4.65
C LEU A 137 -18.41 11.82 -3.84
N ASN A 138 -17.90 11.96 -2.62
CA ASN A 138 -18.13 13.16 -1.81
C ASN A 138 -17.17 14.32 -2.15
N ARG A 139 -16.17 14.09 -3.00
CA ARG A 139 -15.17 15.08 -3.39
C ARG A 139 -15.43 15.70 -4.76
N TYR A 140 -16.14 14.99 -5.59
CA TYR A 140 -16.53 15.36 -6.95
C TYR A 140 -18.05 15.40 -7.09
#